data_efde3fcb6a18d780bcabfce832c8b1d6
#
_entry.id   efde3fcb6a18d780bcabfce832c8b1d6
#
_cell.length_a   1.000
_cell.length_b   1.000
_cell.length_c   1.000
_cell.angle_alpha   90.00
_cell.angle_beta   90.00
_cell.angle_gamma   90.00
#
_symmetry.space_group_name_H-M   'P 1'
#
loop_
_entity.id
_entity.type
_entity.pdbx_description
1 polymer ?
#
loop_
_entity_poly.entity_id
_entity_poly.type
_entity_poly.pdbx_seq_one_letter_code
_entity_poly.pdbx_strand_id
1 'polypeptide(L)'
;MLNKLKGMVGLVAMLMSCTSFALPTIQHWQLSNGANVYFVPTTGLPILDVQLMFDAGSAHDGSQLGQAALTSALLDESAGGLTAQQVAENIESVGAQLSTSASRDFSSITYRSLTDEKVLATAWPVFTNAVNSPDFSTTDFNRLKQRILLSIKQREESPGTLAQLALYEQIYNGHPYKNPIQGTEKTVTELNVEDVRRYYQQYYVGKNLTIVMVGGVTRQAAEKLVNDLAGKLKTGAKAAQIPAVLDRSEALQLHKDYPSQQTHLLYATPVLKHNDPDYFALHVGNHILGGSGFSSRIVKEIREERGLAYSAYSYFNAMRQKGPFLLGLQTKNERVAEASTALKETLKTFITEGPTEEELLASKKNIRGGFALKLDSNKKLMSVISGIVVSGRSLDYLNTYLQNINDVTLTSIKDAFQRRVDMKKMVMVTVGNSDIKK
;
A
#
# COMPACT_ATOMS: atom_id res chain seq x y z
N MET A 1 17.19 69.70 -14.02
CA MET A 1 16.90 68.73 -12.90
C MET A 1 16.07 67.58 -13.37
N LEU A 2 16.20 67.07 -14.58
CA LEU A 2 15.28 66.02 -15.08
C LEU A 2 16.00 64.73 -15.55
N ASN A 3 17.31 64.58 -15.30
CA ASN A 3 18.11 63.48 -15.81
C ASN A 3 18.68 62.51 -14.72
N LYS A 4 18.22 62.61 -13.45
CA LYS A 4 18.69 61.72 -12.38
C LYS A 4 17.62 60.70 -11.91
N LEU A 5 16.43 60.68 -12.52
CA LEU A 5 15.33 59.78 -12.10
C LEU A 5 15.17 58.53 -12.97
N LYS A 6 15.98 58.37 -14.02
CA LYS A 6 15.90 57.18 -14.92
C LYS A 6 16.86 56.05 -14.57
N GLY A 7 17.72 56.20 -13.54
CA GLY A 7 18.71 55.19 -13.14
C GLY A 7 18.31 54.28 -12.00
N MET A 8 17.16 54.49 -11.35
CA MET A 8 16.80 53.77 -10.13
C MET A 8 15.59 52.81 -10.25
N VAL A 9 15.03 52.66 -11.46
CA VAL A 9 13.92 51.74 -11.73
C VAL A 9 14.42 50.41 -12.33
N GLY A 10 15.68 50.30 -12.70
CA GLY A 10 16.27 49.14 -13.36
C GLY A 10 16.82 48.03 -12.42
N LEU A 11 16.86 48.22 -11.09
CA LEU A 11 17.55 47.28 -10.19
C LEU A 11 16.63 46.62 -9.14
N VAL A 12 15.32 46.77 -9.26
CA VAL A 12 14.32 46.02 -8.41
C VAL A 12 13.72 44.83 -9.15
N ALA A 13 14.13 44.61 -10.39
CA ALA A 13 13.73 43.42 -11.13
C ALA A 13 14.66 42.25 -10.78
N MET A 14 14.08 41.19 -10.17
CA MET A 14 14.59 39.83 -10.12
C MET A 14 15.58 39.45 -9.01
N LEU A 15 15.12 39.48 -7.80
CA LEU A 15 15.36 38.39 -6.88
C LEU A 15 14.04 37.63 -6.66
N MET A 16 13.39 37.21 -7.72
CA MET A 16 12.57 35.99 -7.66
C MET A 16 13.56 34.83 -7.50
N SER A 17 13.95 34.57 -6.27
CA SER A 17 14.54 33.28 -5.86
C SER A 17 13.55 32.23 -6.30
N CYS A 18 13.80 31.62 -7.47
CA CYS A 18 13.25 30.30 -7.76
C CYS A 18 13.69 29.42 -6.60
N THR A 19 12.86 29.25 -5.59
CA THR A 19 13.00 28.16 -4.64
C THR A 19 12.79 26.90 -5.48
N SER A 20 13.89 26.45 -6.08
CA SER A 20 13.96 25.14 -6.69
C SER A 20 13.58 24.17 -5.56
N PHE A 21 12.43 23.54 -5.66
CA PHE A 21 12.05 22.48 -4.75
C PHE A 21 13.05 21.36 -4.98
N ALA A 22 14.14 21.37 -4.23
CA ALA A 22 15.11 20.28 -4.26
C ALA A 22 14.38 19.04 -3.76
N LEU A 23 14.30 18.03 -4.61
CA LEU A 23 13.72 16.75 -4.21
C LEU A 23 14.55 16.15 -3.06
N PRO A 24 13.92 15.50 -2.10
CA PRO A 24 14.60 14.97 -0.94
C PRO A 24 15.58 13.86 -1.35
N THR A 25 16.82 13.93 -0.84
CA THR A 25 17.83 12.90 -1.06
C THR A 25 17.64 11.78 -0.06
N ILE A 26 17.48 10.56 -0.55
CA ILE A 26 17.36 9.35 0.26
C ILE A 26 18.77 8.87 0.63
N GLN A 27 19.10 8.89 1.91
CA GLN A 27 20.33 8.33 2.45
C GLN A 27 20.11 6.86 2.80
N HIS A 28 21.07 5.98 2.50
CA HIS A 28 20.98 4.56 2.76
C HIS A 28 22.20 4.02 3.50
N TRP A 29 21.99 3.11 4.43
CA TRP A 29 23.02 2.27 5.05
C TRP A 29 22.43 0.96 5.55
N GLN A 30 23.29 0.06 5.97
CA GLN A 30 22.92 -1.22 6.53
C GLN A 30 23.46 -1.35 7.96
N LEU A 31 22.67 -1.89 8.87
CA LEU A 31 23.10 -2.26 10.21
C LEU A 31 23.91 -3.58 10.18
N SER A 32 24.69 -3.82 11.23
CA SER A 32 25.51 -5.02 11.36
C SER A 32 24.71 -6.33 11.33
N ASN A 33 23.43 -6.29 11.73
CA ASN A 33 22.52 -7.44 11.70
C ASN A 33 21.82 -7.64 10.32
N GLY A 34 22.14 -6.81 9.33
CA GLY A 34 21.62 -6.91 7.96
C GLY A 34 20.38 -6.07 7.68
N ALA A 35 19.83 -5.32 8.64
CA ALA A 35 18.71 -4.43 8.42
C ALA A 35 19.11 -3.26 7.50
N ASN A 36 18.27 -2.94 6.51
CA ASN A 36 18.48 -1.80 5.62
C ASN A 36 17.75 -0.57 6.15
N VAL A 37 18.44 0.57 6.14
CA VAL A 37 17.92 1.84 6.64
C VAL A 37 17.93 2.89 5.52
N TYR A 38 16.80 3.55 5.35
CA TYR A 38 16.60 4.64 4.40
C TYR A 38 16.12 5.87 5.16
N PHE A 39 16.86 6.95 5.04
CA PHE A 39 16.63 8.17 5.82
C PHE A 39 16.53 9.39 4.92
N VAL A 40 15.54 10.24 5.21
CA VAL A 40 15.40 11.57 4.63
C VAL A 40 15.34 12.60 5.74
N PRO A 41 16.36 13.46 5.88
CA PRO A 41 16.30 14.61 6.78
C PRO A 41 15.30 15.64 6.24
N THR A 42 14.48 16.21 7.13
CA THR A 42 13.56 17.32 6.83
C THR A 42 13.82 18.50 7.76
N THR A 43 13.65 19.72 7.27
CA THR A 43 13.94 20.95 8.04
C THR A 43 12.68 21.72 8.43
N GLY A 44 11.48 21.29 8.00
CA GLY A 44 10.26 22.07 8.17
C GLY A 44 9.65 21.99 9.57
N LEU A 45 9.39 20.77 10.05
CA LEU A 45 8.74 20.53 11.33
C LEU A 45 9.59 19.59 12.20
N PRO A 46 9.60 19.77 13.54
CA PRO A 46 10.31 18.89 14.46
C PRO A 46 9.53 17.58 14.66
N ILE A 47 9.28 16.86 13.57
CA ILE A 47 8.54 15.60 13.55
C ILE A 47 9.46 14.50 13.04
N LEU A 48 9.39 13.33 13.68
CA LEU A 48 10.04 12.11 13.27
C LEU A 48 8.99 11.05 12.94
N ASP A 49 9.02 10.57 11.70
CA ASP A 49 8.25 9.42 11.22
C ASP A 49 9.19 8.26 10.95
N VAL A 50 8.87 7.08 11.48
CA VAL A 50 9.64 5.86 11.29
C VAL A 50 8.70 4.72 10.91
N GLN A 51 9.03 4.00 9.87
CA GLN A 51 8.35 2.78 9.47
C GLN A 51 9.33 1.62 9.39
N LEU A 52 9.04 0.56 10.13
CA LEU A 52 9.70 -0.73 10.00
C LEU A 52 8.83 -1.63 9.14
N MET A 53 9.43 -2.28 8.17
CA MET A 53 8.78 -3.26 7.31
C MET A 53 9.56 -4.55 7.39
N PHE A 54 8.93 -5.58 7.96
CA PHE A 54 9.48 -6.92 8.03
C PHE A 54 8.92 -7.78 6.91
N ASP A 55 9.74 -8.61 6.30
CA ASP A 55 9.34 -9.66 5.36
C ASP A 55 8.61 -10.78 6.13
N ALA A 56 7.47 -10.43 6.70
CA ALA A 56 6.68 -11.18 7.65
C ALA A 56 5.17 -11.00 7.36
N GLY A 57 4.79 -10.98 6.08
CA GLY A 57 3.39 -10.87 5.67
C GLY A 57 2.66 -12.21 5.70
N SER A 58 1.33 -12.16 5.51
CA SER A 58 0.48 -13.36 5.59
C SER A 58 0.76 -14.41 4.49
N ALA A 59 1.53 -14.08 3.46
CA ALA A 59 2.01 -15.07 2.49
C ALA A 59 2.93 -16.12 3.12
N HIS A 60 3.46 -15.87 4.31
CA HIS A 60 4.31 -16.77 5.09
C HIS A 60 3.54 -17.57 6.17
N ASP A 61 2.24 -17.41 6.30
CA ASP A 61 1.42 -18.11 7.31
C ASP A 61 1.38 -19.64 7.14
N GLY A 62 1.68 -20.14 5.94
CA GLY A 62 1.57 -21.57 5.64
C GLY A 62 0.15 -22.10 5.87
N SER A 63 -0.01 -23.08 6.75
CA SER A 63 -1.31 -23.60 7.17
C SER A 63 -1.96 -22.86 8.34
N GLN A 64 -1.19 -22.03 9.07
CA GLN A 64 -1.64 -21.28 10.24
C GLN A 64 -2.11 -19.88 9.87
N LEU A 65 -3.11 -19.79 8.97
CA LEU A 65 -3.61 -18.51 8.44
C LEU A 65 -4.04 -17.56 9.56
N GLY A 66 -3.63 -16.31 9.46
CA GLY A 66 -3.87 -15.25 10.45
C GLY A 66 -2.73 -15.06 11.45
N GLN A 67 -1.71 -15.91 11.41
CA GLN A 67 -0.57 -15.85 12.31
C GLN A 67 0.20 -14.53 12.15
N ALA A 68 0.50 -14.10 10.92
CA ALA A 68 1.16 -12.82 10.65
C ALA A 68 0.35 -11.63 11.19
N ALA A 69 -0.96 -11.64 10.96
CA ALA A 69 -1.84 -10.55 11.41
C ALA A 69 -1.90 -10.46 12.93
N LEU A 70 -2.04 -11.60 13.62
CA LEU A 70 -2.10 -11.65 15.08
C LEU A 70 -0.74 -11.30 15.71
N THR A 71 0.38 -11.78 15.13
CA THR A 71 1.73 -11.41 15.58
C THR A 71 1.94 -9.91 15.44
N SER A 72 1.62 -9.32 14.28
CA SER A 72 1.74 -7.88 14.05
C SER A 72 0.91 -7.07 15.05
N ALA A 73 -0.35 -7.47 15.28
CA ALA A 73 -1.25 -6.78 16.21
C ALA A 73 -0.84 -6.87 17.69
N LEU A 74 0.02 -7.80 18.05
CA LEU A 74 0.51 -7.94 19.42
C LEU A 74 1.73 -7.06 19.74
N LEU A 75 2.37 -6.47 18.72
CA LEU A 75 3.61 -5.71 18.93
C LEU A 75 3.38 -4.34 19.59
N ASP A 76 2.20 -3.75 19.46
CA ASP A 76 1.83 -2.50 20.12
C ASP A 76 1.00 -2.70 21.40
N GLU A 77 0.98 -3.92 21.90
CA GLU A 77 0.36 -4.29 23.19
C GLU A 77 1.42 -4.29 24.30
N SER A 78 1.47 -5.33 25.15
CA SER A 78 2.46 -5.40 26.23
C SER A 78 3.88 -5.63 25.70
N ALA A 79 4.84 -4.84 26.16
CA ALA A 79 6.23 -4.93 25.75
C ALA A 79 7.19 -4.42 26.82
N GLY A 80 8.32 -5.12 27.01
CA GLY A 80 9.36 -4.72 27.97
C GLY A 80 8.89 -4.64 29.42
N GLY A 81 7.94 -5.47 29.80
CA GLY A 81 7.33 -5.49 31.13
C GLY A 81 6.24 -4.42 31.36
N LEU A 82 5.93 -3.59 30.37
CA LEU A 82 4.81 -2.65 30.41
C LEU A 82 3.53 -3.36 29.94
N THR A 83 2.44 -3.14 30.64
CA THR A 83 1.11 -3.58 30.18
C THR A 83 0.68 -2.81 28.92
N ALA A 84 -0.27 -3.33 28.16
CA ALA A 84 -0.84 -2.66 26.98
C ALA A 84 -1.36 -1.23 27.31
N GLN A 85 -1.98 -1.05 28.47
CA GLN A 85 -2.41 0.26 28.95
C GLN A 85 -1.22 1.21 29.18
N GLN A 86 -0.16 0.76 29.85
CA GLN A 86 1.04 1.56 30.08
C GLN A 86 1.78 1.89 28.77
N VAL A 87 1.82 0.97 27.81
CA VAL A 87 2.35 1.23 26.45
C VAL A 87 1.56 2.37 25.80
N ALA A 88 0.23 2.27 25.78
CA ALA A 88 -0.63 3.31 25.21
C ALA A 88 -0.46 4.65 25.93
N GLU A 89 -0.49 4.67 27.27
CA GLU A 89 -0.31 5.88 28.08
C GLU A 89 1.04 6.59 27.83
N ASN A 90 2.15 5.82 27.75
CA ASN A 90 3.46 6.42 27.48
C ASN A 90 3.58 6.99 26.06
N ILE A 91 2.92 6.39 25.08
CA ILE A 91 2.89 6.88 23.70
C ILE A 91 1.97 8.11 23.58
N GLU A 92 0.73 8.01 24.05
CA GLU A 92 -0.30 9.04 23.84
C GLU A 92 -0.09 10.29 24.70
N SER A 93 0.42 10.15 25.94
CA SER A 93 0.66 11.27 26.85
C SER A 93 1.60 12.34 26.29
N VAL A 94 2.49 11.96 25.40
CA VAL A 94 3.43 12.88 24.72
C VAL A 94 3.04 13.18 23.28
N GLY A 95 1.83 12.79 22.85
CA GLY A 95 1.32 13.01 21.49
C GLY A 95 2.04 12.17 20.42
N ALA A 96 2.78 11.12 20.82
CA ALA A 96 3.34 10.17 19.88
C ALA A 96 2.27 9.20 19.36
N GLN A 97 2.57 8.50 18.29
CA GLN A 97 1.69 7.50 17.68
C GLN A 97 2.49 6.23 17.40
N LEU A 98 1.94 5.10 17.74
CA LEU A 98 2.44 3.78 17.41
C LEU A 98 1.32 2.97 16.76
N SER A 99 1.59 2.29 15.67
CA SER A 99 0.61 1.45 15.00
C SER A 99 1.27 0.29 14.27
N THR A 100 0.56 -0.81 14.19
CA THR A 100 1.00 -2.03 13.52
C THR A 100 0.04 -2.42 12.41
N SER A 101 0.53 -3.12 11.40
CA SER A 101 -0.29 -3.66 10.33
C SER A 101 0.37 -4.86 9.66
N ALA A 102 -0.45 -5.77 9.15
CA ALA A 102 -0.01 -6.87 8.30
C ALA A 102 -0.66 -6.77 6.92
N SER A 103 0.15 -7.02 5.91
CA SER A 103 -0.28 -7.21 4.52
C SER A 103 0.08 -8.62 4.05
N ARG A 104 -0.10 -8.91 2.76
CA ARG A 104 0.35 -10.20 2.21
C ARG A 104 1.87 -10.33 2.19
N ASP A 105 2.57 -9.24 1.88
CA ASP A 105 4.04 -9.24 1.71
C ASP A 105 4.81 -8.85 2.96
N PHE A 106 4.24 -7.98 3.81
CA PHE A 106 4.95 -7.34 4.92
C PHE A 106 4.10 -7.25 6.18
N SER A 107 4.76 -7.30 7.33
CA SER A 107 4.28 -6.69 8.57
C SER A 107 5.01 -5.36 8.78
N SER A 108 4.27 -4.34 9.21
CA SER A 108 4.80 -3.00 9.41
C SER A 108 4.51 -2.48 10.82
N ILE A 109 5.47 -1.75 11.38
CA ILE A 109 5.31 -0.97 12.60
C ILE A 109 5.61 0.47 12.23
N THR A 110 4.72 1.39 12.53
CA THR A 110 4.86 2.82 12.25
C THR A 110 4.86 3.60 13.54
N TYR A 111 5.85 4.46 13.69
CA TYR A 111 6.01 5.37 14.82
C TYR A 111 6.06 6.80 14.33
N ARG A 112 5.42 7.72 15.07
CA ARG A 112 5.48 9.16 14.84
C ARG A 112 5.56 9.89 16.16
N SER A 113 6.45 10.89 16.26
CA SER A 113 6.54 11.79 17.41
C SER A 113 7.13 13.14 17.01
N LEU A 114 7.13 14.07 17.97
CA LEU A 114 8.02 15.23 17.90
C LEU A 114 9.47 14.78 18.16
N THR A 115 10.42 15.57 17.66
CA THR A 115 11.86 15.37 17.90
C THR A 115 12.34 16.01 19.22
N ASP A 116 11.43 16.53 20.04
CA ASP A 116 11.72 17.04 21.36
C ASP A 116 12.33 15.97 22.26
N GLU A 117 13.35 16.33 23.04
CA GLU A 117 14.12 15.39 23.86
C GLU A 117 13.26 14.66 24.89
N LYS A 118 12.31 15.36 25.54
CA LYS A 118 11.42 14.76 26.55
C LYS A 118 10.44 13.79 25.90
N VAL A 119 9.89 14.17 24.73
CA VAL A 119 8.99 13.30 23.95
C VAL A 119 9.71 12.03 23.53
N LEU A 120 10.91 12.15 22.96
CA LEU A 120 11.72 11.00 22.56
C LEU A 120 12.14 10.15 23.76
N ALA A 121 12.53 10.76 24.88
CA ALA A 121 12.92 10.01 26.08
C ALA A 121 11.76 9.17 26.66
N THR A 122 10.52 9.59 26.48
CA THR A 122 9.32 8.87 26.94
C THR A 122 8.87 7.80 25.94
N ALA A 123 8.66 8.17 24.68
CA ALA A 123 8.01 7.29 23.69
C ALA A 123 8.98 6.35 22.94
N TRP A 124 10.25 6.76 22.72
CA TRP A 124 11.19 5.95 21.96
C TRP A 124 11.57 4.61 22.62
N PRO A 125 11.80 4.54 23.96
CA PRO A 125 12.00 3.26 24.64
C PRO A 125 10.82 2.31 24.50
N VAL A 126 9.59 2.82 24.54
CA VAL A 126 8.38 2.01 24.36
C VAL A 126 8.32 1.42 22.94
N PHE A 127 8.57 2.23 21.92
CA PHE A 127 8.67 1.75 20.54
C PHE A 127 9.81 0.71 20.40
N THR A 128 10.96 0.95 21.01
CA THR A 128 12.09 0.02 21.01
C THR A 128 11.73 -1.32 21.65
N ASN A 129 11.00 -1.29 22.79
CA ASN A 129 10.53 -2.51 23.46
C ASN A 129 9.50 -3.27 22.62
N ALA A 130 8.55 -2.55 21.97
CA ALA A 130 7.59 -3.15 21.05
C ALA A 130 8.27 -3.97 19.92
N VAL A 131 9.45 -3.51 19.48
CA VAL A 131 10.22 -4.18 18.43
C VAL A 131 11.12 -5.31 18.95
N ASN A 132 11.79 -5.12 20.09
CA ASN A 132 12.83 -6.05 20.57
C ASN A 132 12.37 -7.00 21.68
N SER A 133 11.34 -6.62 22.44
CA SER A 133 10.93 -7.34 23.66
C SER A 133 9.40 -7.33 23.81
N PRO A 134 8.62 -7.71 22.77
CA PRO A 134 7.18 -7.89 22.94
C PRO A 134 6.91 -9.02 23.90
N ASP A 135 6.02 -8.84 24.87
CA ASP A 135 5.80 -9.82 25.94
C ASP A 135 4.95 -10.98 25.47
N PHE A 136 4.11 -10.78 24.46
CA PHE A 136 3.15 -11.78 23.98
C PHE A 136 2.36 -12.41 25.13
N SER A 137 1.75 -11.54 25.98
CA SER A 137 1.00 -12.03 27.14
C SER A 137 -0.21 -12.84 26.68
N THR A 138 -0.55 -13.89 27.44
CA THR A 138 -1.74 -14.73 27.15
C THR A 138 -3.03 -13.89 27.20
N THR A 139 -3.07 -12.86 28.06
CA THR A 139 -4.23 -11.97 28.19
C THR A 139 -4.43 -11.16 26.91
N ASP A 140 -3.38 -10.50 26.41
CA ASP A 140 -3.46 -9.70 25.17
C ASP A 140 -3.71 -10.57 23.96
N PHE A 141 -3.03 -11.72 23.89
CA PHE A 141 -3.26 -12.71 22.85
C PHE A 141 -4.73 -13.11 22.76
N ASN A 142 -5.36 -13.52 23.88
CA ASN A 142 -6.74 -13.92 23.88
C ASN A 142 -7.69 -12.78 23.52
N ARG A 143 -7.45 -11.58 24.01
CA ARG A 143 -8.23 -10.39 23.70
C ARG A 143 -8.17 -10.05 22.20
N LEU A 144 -6.99 -10.01 21.61
CA LEU A 144 -6.81 -9.75 20.18
C LEU A 144 -7.36 -10.85 19.29
N LYS A 145 -7.17 -12.10 19.69
CA LYS A 145 -7.75 -13.26 18.99
C LYS A 145 -9.29 -13.16 18.92
N GLN A 146 -9.96 -12.81 20.02
CA GLN A 146 -11.40 -12.59 20.01
C GLN A 146 -11.81 -11.41 19.13
N ARG A 147 -11.04 -10.32 19.12
CA ARG A 147 -11.28 -9.17 18.23
C ARG A 147 -11.15 -9.55 16.75
N ILE A 148 -10.16 -10.35 16.39
CA ILE A 148 -9.99 -10.86 15.02
C ILE A 148 -11.16 -11.78 14.64
N LEU A 149 -11.56 -12.71 15.52
CA LEU A 149 -12.70 -13.60 15.27
C LEU A 149 -14.00 -12.81 15.05
N LEU A 150 -14.24 -11.76 15.85
CA LEU A 150 -15.37 -10.87 15.64
C LEU A 150 -15.30 -10.16 14.28
N SER A 151 -14.12 -9.63 13.92
CA SER A 151 -13.88 -9.01 12.59
C SER A 151 -14.12 -9.99 11.44
N ILE A 152 -13.75 -11.25 11.60
CA ILE A 152 -14.01 -12.31 10.62
C ILE A 152 -15.52 -12.53 10.44
N LYS A 153 -16.31 -12.58 11.51
CA LYS A 153 -17.77 -12.68 11.44
C LYS A 153 -18.39 -11.45 10.75
N GLN A 154 -17.95 -10.26 11.11
CA GLN A 154 -18.44 -9.03 10.48
C GLN A 154 -18.14 -8.95 8.96
N ARG A 155 -17.07 -9.60 8.48
CA ARG A 155 -16.80 -9.71 7.03
C ARG A 155 -17.92 -10.41 6.26
N GLU A 156 -18.61 -11.36 6.88
CA GLU A 156 -19.72 -12.09 6.25
C GLU A 156 -20.96 -11.21 6.05
N GLU A 157 -21.03 -10.09 6.77
CA GLU A 157 -22.11 -9.08 6.65
C GLU A 157 -21.80 -8.00 5.59
N SER A 158 -20.62 -8.06 4.95
CA SER A 158 -20.17 -7.09 3.95
C SER A 158 -20.08 -7.72 2.55
N PRO A 159 -21.04 -7.47 1.66
CA PRO A 159 -21.02 -8.06 0.30
C PRO A 159 -19.79 -7.61 -0.50
N GLY A 160 -19.29 -6.38 -0.30
CA GLY A 160 -18.06 -5.92 -0.95
C GLY A 160 -16.82 -6.69 -0.47
N THR A 161 -16.73 -6.98 0.84
CA THR A 161 -15.64 -7.79 1.40
C THR A 161 -15.72 -9.23 0.93
N LEU A 162 -16.91 -9.81 0.88
CA LEU A 162 -17.13 -11.16 0.34
C LEU A 162 -16.73 -11.26 -1.14
N ALA A 163 -17.06 -10.22 -1.93
CA ALA A 163 -16.64 -10.16 -3.34
C ALA A 163 -15.11 -10.15 -3.47
N GLN A 164 -14.42 -9.36 -2.63
CA GLN A 164 -12.96 -9.28 -2.63
C GLN A 164 -12.31 -10.60 -2.21
N LEU A 165 -12.82 -11.25 -1.15
CA LEU A 165 -12.30 -12.54 -0.71
C LEU A 165 -12.47 -13.61 -1.78
N ALA A 166 -13.68 -13.72 -2.36
CA ALA A 166 -13.95 -14.66 -3.44
C ALA A 166 -13.08 -14.39 -4.68
N LEU A 167 -12.88 -13.11 -5.01
CA LEU A 167 -12.00 -12.73 -6.12
C LEU A 167 -10.56 -13.18 -5.88
N TYR A 168 -9.98 -12.87 -4.70
CA TYR A 168 -8.60 -13.27 -4.39
C TYR A 168 -8.42 -14.78 -4.35
N GLU A 169 -9.38 -15.52 -3.83
CA GLU A 169 -9.39 -16.98 -3.85
C GLU A 169 -9.28 -17.52 -5.29
N GLN A 170 -9.99 -16.90 -6.23
CA GLN A 170 -10.01 -17.36 -7.63
C GLN A 170 -8.80 -16.90 -8.44
N ILE A 171 -8.39 -15.63 -8.35
CA ILE A 171 -7.25 -15.11 -9.14
C ILE A 171 -5.90 -15.65 -8.65
N TYR A 172 -5.82 -16.11 -7.38
CA TYR A 172 -4.61 -16.63 -6.75
C TYR A 172 -4.74 -18.12 -6.35
N ASN A 173 -5.58 -18.87 -7.05
CA ASN A 173 -5.75 -20.29 -6.74
C ASN A 173 -4.40 -21.02 -6.76
N GLY A 174 -4.12 -21.80 -5.69
CA GLY A 174 -2.83 -22.48 -5.49
C GLY A 174 -1.69 -21.60 -4.97
N HIS A 175 -1.89 -20.27 -4.80
CA HIS A 175 -0.87 -19.34 -4.32
C HIS A 175 -1.23 -18.78 -2.93
N PRO A 176 -0.25 -18.47 -2.04
CA PRO A 176 -0.52 -17.94 -0.71
C PRO A 176 -1.37 -16.65 -0.69
N TYR A 177 -1.29 -15.82 -1.74
CA TYR A 177 -2.07 -14.57 -1.83
C TYR A 177 -3.59 -14.78 -1.87
N LYS A 178 -4.08 -15.99 -2.14
CA LYS A 178 -5.51 -16.29 -2.09
C LYS A 178 -6.10 -16.15 -0.67
N ASN A 179 -5.26 -16.37 0.33
CA ASN A 179 -5.72 -16.44 1.71
C ASN A 179 -6.08 -15.07 2.28
N PRO A 180 -7.11 -14.97 3.13
CA PRO A 180 -7.39 -13.77 3.91
C PRO A 180 -6.22 -13.44 4.84
N ILE A 181 -5.81 -12.17 4.90
CA ILE A 181 -4.69 -11.72 5.75
C ILE A 181 -4.94 -12.05 7.23
N GLN A 182 -6.17 -11.88 7.70
CA GLN A 182 -6.55 -12.18 9.08
C GLN A 182 -6.86 -13.68 9.33
N GLY A 183 -6.68 -14.53 8.33
CA GLY A 183 -7.03 -15.95 8.43
C GLY A 183 -8.55 -16.22 8.32
N THR A 184 -8.92 -17.42 8.73
CA THR A 184 -10.31 -17.90 8.79
C THR A 184 -10.72 -18.13 10.24
N GLU A 185 -12.02 -18.25 10.53
CA GLU A 185 -12.51 -18.56 11.88
C GLU A 185 -11.84 -19.84 12.42
N LYS A 186 -11.78 -20.89 11.60
CA LYS A 186 -11.13 -22.14 11.96
C LYS A 186 -9.66 -21.95 12.32
N THR A 187 -8.87 -21.37 11.41
CA THR A 187 -7.42 -21.27 11.63
C THR A 187 -7.07 -20.36 12.81
N VAL A 188 -7.76 -19.22 12.96
CA VAL A 188 -7.53 -18.31 14.09
C VAL A 188 -7.96 -18.94 15.41
N THR A 189 -9.03 -19.75 15.43
CA THR A 189 -9.44 -20.49 16.64
C THR A 189 -8.38 -21.50 17.10
N GLU A 190 -7.67 -22.13 16.18
CA GLU A 190 -6.62 -23.11 16.45
C GLU A 190 -5.28 -22.47 16.88
N LEU A 191 -5.03 -21.17 16.56
CA LEU A 191 -3.79 -20.47 16.95
C LEU A 191 -3.65 -20.37 18.48
N ASN A 192 -2.42 -20.49 18.95
CA ASN A 192 -2.01 -20.26 20.33
C ASN A 192 -0.84 -19.26 20.41
N VAL A 193 -0.49 -18.83 21.62
CA VAL A 193 0.54 -17.81 21.84
C VAL A 193 1.93 -18.26 21.38
N GLU A 194 2.21 -19.56 21.45
CA GLU A 194 3.51 -20.10 21.03
C GLU A 194 3.67 -20.05 19.49
N ASP A 195 2.57 -20.12 18.74
CA ASP A 195 2.60 -19.94 17.29
C ASP A 195 3.06 -18.50 16.94
N VAL A 196 2.52 -17.51 17.65
CA VAL A 196 2.93 -16.10 17.51
C VAL A 196 4.40 -15.90 17.88
N ARG A 197 4.86 -16.48 18.99
CA ARG A 197 6.26 -16.41 19.42
C ARG A 197 7.22 -17.01 18.39
N ARG A 198 6.87 -18.17 17.83
CA ARG A 198 7.66 -18.80 16.75
C ARG A 198 7.72 -17.94 15.50
N TYR A 199 6.57 -17.38 15.10
CA TYR A 199 6.50 -16.49 13.93
C TYR A 199 7.36 -15.26 14.11
N TYR A 200 7.27 -14.58 15.25
CA TYR A 200 8.11 -13.44 15.59
C TYR A 200 9.59 -13.83 15.55
N GLN A 201 10.01 -14.89 16.22
CA GLN A 201 11.41 -15.33 16.25
C GLN A 201 11.97 -15.67 14.86
N GLN A 202 11.14 -16.17 13.97
CA GLN A 202 11.53 -16.54 12.61
C GLN A 202 11.64 -15.35 11.68
N TYR A 203 10.69 -14.41 11.72
CA TYR A 203 10.55 -13.39 10.71
C TYR A 203 10.95 -11.97 11.15
N TYR A 204 10.88 -11.64 12.44
CA TYR A 204 11.25 -10.32 12.94
C TYR A 204 12.74 -10.26 13.28
N VAL A 205 13.55 -10.32 12.23
CA VAL A 205 15.02 -10.40 12.29
C VAL A 205 15.64 -9.38 11.36
N GLY A 206 16.91 -9.02 11.61
CA GLY A 206 17.59 -7.96 10.88
C GLY A 206 17.59 -8.14 9.37
N LYS A 207 17.86 -9.35 8.86
CA LYS A 207 17.87 -9.62 7.41
C LYS A 207 16.53 -9.45 6.70
N ASN A 208 15.43 -9.45 7.45
CA ASN A 208 14.09 -9.24 6.93
C ASN A 208 13.58 -7.81 7.11
N LEU A 209 14.39 -6.94 7.77
CA LEU A 209 13.96 -5.61 8.17
C LEU A 209 14.44 -4.54 7.18
N THR A 210 13.48 -3.74 6.76
CA THR A 210 13.68 -2.46 6.08
C THR A 210 13.12 -1.34 6.95
N ILE A 211 13.93 -0.33 7.23
CA ILE A 211 13.57 0.85 8.03
C ILE A 211 13.52 2.05 7.11
N VAL A 212 12.41 2.77 7.11
CA VAL A 212 12.29 4.09 6.49
C VAL A 212 12.08 5.12 7.57
N MET A 213 12.91 6.15 7.58
CA MET A 213 12.87 7.24 8.55
C MET A 213 12.82 8.59 7.81
N VAL A 214 11.91 9.45 8.20
CA VAL A 214 11.77 10.81 7.66
C VAL A 214 11.60 11.77 8.83
N GLY A 215 12.46 12.78 8.94
CA GLY A 215 12.26 13.72 10.04
C GLY A 215 13.35 14.74 10.28
N GLY A 216 13.05 15.64 11.22
CA GLY A 216 13.89 16.76 11.62
C GLY A 216 15.04 16.36 12.57
N VAL A 217 15.82 15.35 12.20
CA VAL A 217 17.01 14.90 12.97
C VAL A 217 18.23 14.87 12.06
N THR A 218 19.43 14.97 12.67
CA THR A 218 20.68 14.81 11.91
C THR A 218 20.90 13.34 11.54
N ARG A 219 21.74 13.08 10.53
CA ARG A 219 22.16 11.72 10.16
C ARG A 219 22.74 10.96 11.36
N GLN A 220 23.60 11.59 12.14
CA GLN A 220 24.20 10.96 13.31
C GLN A 220 23.16 10.59 14.38
N ALA A 221 22.17 11.47 14.62
CA ALA A 221 21.06 11.17 15.53
C ALA A 221 20.19 10.02 15.00
N ALA A 222 19.90 10.00 13.69
CA ALA A 222 19.17 8.92 13.05
C ALA A 222 19.89 7.57 13.19
N GLU A 223 21.21 7.52 12.99
CA GLU A 223 22.01 6.31 13.18
C GLU A 223 21.95 5.80 14.61
N LYS A 224 22.05 6.69 15.61
CA LYS A 224 21.94 6.32 17.02
C LYS A 224 20.55 5.74 17.32
N LEU A 225 19.49 6.46 16.94
CA LEU A 225 18.11 6.02 17.14
C LEU A 225 17.84 4.64 16.52
N VAL A 226 18.27 4.44 15.28
CA VAL A 226 18.05 3.17 14.58
C VAL A 226 18.88 2.03 15.18
N ASN A 227 20.11 2.28 15.65
CA ASN A 227 20.91 1.28 16.36
C ASN A 227 20.24 0.88 17.69
N ASP A 228 19.71 1.84 18.44
CA ASP A 228 18.97 1.55 19.68
C ASP A 228 17.71 0.73 19.38
N LEU A 229 16.98 1.10 18.31
CA LEU A 229 15.72 0.47 17.90
C LEU A 229 15.90 -0.95 17.38
N ALA A 230 16.81 -1.17 16.47
CA ALA A 230 16.92 -2.40 15.68
C ALA A 230 18.26 -3.11 15.76
N GLY A 231 19.28 -2.49 16.33
CA GLY A 231 20.62 -3.07 16.41
C GLY A 231 20.72 -4.34 17.25
N LYS A 232 19.78 -4.54 18.19
CA LYS A 232 19.69 -5.73 19.05
C LYS A 232 18.93 -6.90 18.44
N LEU A 233 18.20 -6.68 17.35
CA LEU A 233 17.52 -7.77 16.65
C LEU A 233 18.54 -8.80 16.15
N LYS A 234 18.19 -10.08 16.26
CA LYS A 234 19.01 -11.15 15.68
C LYS A 234 19.19 -10.93 14.17
N THR A 235 20.35 -11.27 13.64
CA THR A 235 20.61 -11.26 12.19
C THR A 235 19.61 -12.14 11.46
N GLY A 236 19.38 -13.36 11.95
CA GLY A 236 18.41 -14.31 11.45
C GLY A 236 18.62 -14.79 10.01
N ALA A 237 17.70 -15.61 9.53
CA ALA A 237 17.65 -16.01 8.13
C ALA A 237 16.71 -15.08 7.36
N LYS A 238 17.00 -14.86 6.08
CA LYS A 238 16.07 -14.17 5.17
C LYS A 238 14.82 -15.03 4.96
N ALA A 239 13.65 -14.42 4.94
CA ALA A 239 12.40 -15.11 4.65
C ALA A 239 12.46 -15.83 3.29
N ALA A 240 11.80 -16.98 3.19
CA ALA A 240 11.70 -17.72 1.94
C ALA A 240 11.03 -16.86 0.86
N GLN A 241 11.43 -17.07 -0.39
CA GLN A 241 10.77 -16.36 -1.49
C GLN A 241 9.33 -16.81 -1.64
N ILE A 242 8.43 -15.84 -1.78
CA ILE A 242 7.03 -16.13 -2.14
C ILE A 242 7.02 -16.70 -3.56
N PRO A 243 6.35 -17.84 -3.80
CA PRO A 243 6.31 -18.47 -5.12
C PRO A 243 5.76 -17.53 -6.20
N ALA A 244 6.08 -17.78 -7.46
CA ALA A 244 5.52 -17.00 -8.55
C ALA A 244 4.02 -17.26 -8.73
N VAL A 245 3.25 -16.21 -9.00
CA VAL A 245 1.84 -16.33 -9.37
C VAL A 245 1.75 -16.88 -10.78
N LEU A 246 1.03 -18.00 -10.93
CA LEU A 246 0.75 -18.59 -12.24
C LEU A 246 -0.43 -17.90 -12.89
N ASP A 247 -0.34 -17.69 -14.20
CA ASP A 247 -1.44 -17.14 -14.98
C ASP A 247 -2.56 -18.20 -15.12
N ARG A 248 -3.80 -17.75 -15.08
CA ARG A 248 -4.95 -18.60 -15.37
C ARG A 248 -4.96 -18.98 -16.86
N SER A 249 -5.52 -20.14 -17.16
CA SER A 249 -5.72 -20.58 -18.56
C SER A 249 -6.97 -19.98 -19.19
N GLU A 250 -8.01 -19.68 -18.39
CA GLU A 250 -9.32 -19.27 -18.88
C GLU A 250 -10.01 -18.27 -17.95
N ALA A 251 -11.00 -17.56 -18.49
CA ALA A 251 -11.86 -16.66 -17.71
C ALA A 251 -12.77 -17.44 -16.77
N LEU A 252 -13.17 -16.79 -15.68
CA LEU A 252 -14.14 -17.34 -14.74
C LEU A 252 -15.16 -16.27 -14.39
N GLN A 253 -16.44 -16.66 -14.28
CA GLN A 253 -17.48 -15.85 -13.67
C GLN A 253 -18.05 -16.59 -12.47
N LEU A 254 -18.10 -15.89 -11.34
CA LEU A 254 -18.63 -16.41 -10.08
C LEU A 254 -19.69 -15.44 -9.55
N HIS A 255 -20.87 -15.96 -9.24
CA HIS A 255 -21.89 -15.22 -8.52
C HIS A 255 -22.11 -15.83 -7.14
N LYS A 256 -22.23 -14.96 -6.13
CA LYS A 256 -22.61 -15.33 -4.77
C LYS A 256 -23.85 -14.55 -4.39
N ASP A 257 -24.94 -15.26 -4.12
CA ASP A 257 -26.18 -14.66 -3.63
C ASP A 257 -25.95 -14.02 -2.26
N TYR A 258 -26.44 -12.80 -2.11
CA TYR A 258 -26.41 -12.05 -0.86
C TYR A 258 -27.63 -11.12 -0.79
N PRO A 259 -28.38 -11.04 0.33
CA PRO A 259 -29.59 -10.25 0.45
C PRO A 259 -29.30 -8.75 0.57
N SER A 260 -28.86 -8.13 -0.51
CA SER A 260 -28.58 -6.68 -0.59
C SER A 260 -29.39 -6.01 -1.71
N GLN A 261 -29.58 -4.69 -1.60
CA GLN A 261 -30.24 -3.87 -2.62
C GLN A 261 -29.34 -3.59 -3.84
N GLN A 262 -28.06 -3.83 -3.70
CA GLN A 262 -27.07 -3.60 -4.75
C GLN A 262 -26.12 -4.80 -4.86
N THR A 263 -25.60 -5.00 -6.07
CA THR A 263 -24.60 -6.00 -6.37
C THR A 263 -23.22 -5.36 -6.49
N HIS A 264 -22.25 -5.90 -5.79
CA HIS A 264 -20.83 -5.61 -6.00
C HIS A 264 -20.30 -6.47 -7.15
N LEU A 265 -19.62 -5.85 -8.10
CA LEU A 265 -18.99 -6.48 -9.24
C LEU A 265 -17.51 -6.15 -9.22
N LEU A 266 -16.67 -7.18 -9.20
CA LEU A 266 -15.22 -7.09 -9.31
C LEU A 266 -14.75 -7.91 -10.51
N TYR A 267 -13.83 -7.34 -11.31
CA TYR A 267 -13.28 -7.99 -12.50
C TYR A 267 -11.76 -7.81 -12.50
N ALA A 268 -10.98 -8.90 -12.39
CA ALA A 268 -9.55 -8.79 -12.14
C ALA A 268 -8.72 -9.94 -12.74
N THR A 269 -7.41 -9.67 -12.86
CA THR A 269 -6.37 -10.65 -13.15
C THR A 269 -5.05 -10.22 -12.49
N PRO A 270 -4.15 -11.12 -12.08
CA PRO A 270 -2.82 -10.78 -11.61
C PRO A 270 -1.96 -10.22 -12.75
N VAL A 271 -1.36 -9.03 -12.57
CA VAL A 271 -0.57 -8.37 -13.63
C VAL A 271 0.77 -7.86 -13.12
N LEU A 272 0.76 -6.98 -12.12
CA LEU A 272 1.87 -6.08 -11.84
C LEU A 272 2.65 -6.51 -10.59
N LYS A 273 3.93 -6.81 -10.76
CA LYS A 273 4.85 -6.98 -9.62
C LYS A 273 5.66 -5.71 -9.38
N HIS A 274 6.30 -5.63 -8.23
CA HIS A 274 7.26 -4.57 -7.95
C HIS A 274 8.35 -4.51 -9.03
N ASN A 275 8.81 -3.29 -9.33
CA ASN A 275 9.86 -3.02 -10.35
C ASN A 275 9.56 -3.59 -11.75
N ASP A 276 8.29 -3.59 -12.13
CA ASP A 276 7.87 -4.05 -13.46
C ASP A 276 8.24 -3.01 -14.53
N PRO A 277 8.82 -3.40 -15.66
CA PRO A 277 9.23 -2.47 -16.72
C PRO A 277 8.04 -1.73 -17.36
N ASP A 278 6.85 -2.33 -17.37
CA ASP A 278 5.64 -1.70 -17.93
C ASP A 278 4.92 -0.78 -16.93
N TYR A 279 5.49 -0.59 -15.71
CA TYR A 279 4.83 0.14 -14.64
C TYR A 279 4.29 1.51 -15.06
N PHE A 280 5.11 2.34 -15.72
CA PHE A 280 4.70 3.69 -16.07
C PHE A 280 3.62 3.73 -17.14
N ALA A 281 3.73 2.87 -18.16
CA ALA A 281 2.72 2.74 -19.21
C ALA A 281 1.37 2.26 -18.63
N LEU A 282 1.39 1.24 -17.76
CA LEU A 282 0.21 0.73 -17.07
C LEU A 282 -0.35 1.75 -16.07
N HIS A 283 0.50 2.48 -15.36
CA HIS A 283 0.08 3.50 -14.41
C HIS A 283 -0.66 4.67 -15.09
N VAL A 284 -0.07 5.23 -16.15
CA VAL A 284 -0.70 6.33 -16.90
C VAL A 284 -1.95 5.83 -17.64
N GLY A 285 -1.89 4.64 -18.24
CA GLY A 285 -3.05 4.03 -18.89
C GLY A 285 -4.20 3.78 -17.92
N ASN A 286 -3.90 3.26 -16.72
CA ASN A 286 -4.94 3.08 -15.70
C ASN A 286 -5.51 4.41 -15.19
N HIS A 287 -4.68 5.45 -15.06
CA HIS A 287 -5.15 6.78 -14.69
C HIS A 287 -6.23 7.28 -15.67
N ILE A 288 -6.06 7.01 -16.96
CA ILE A 288 -7.04 7.34 -18.00
C ILE A 288 -8.26 6.42 -17.92
N LEU A 289 -8.04 5.11 -17.74
CA LEU A 289 -9.10 4.10 -17.78
C LEU A 289 -10.08 4.23 -16.61
N GLY A 290 -9.58 4.25 -15.36
CA GLY A 290 -10.45 4.23 -14.17
C GLY A 290 -9.80 4.78 -12.90
N GLY A 291 -8.55 5.25 -12.97
CA GLY A 291 -7.77 5.68 -11.80
C GLY A 291 -7.84 7.17 -11.47
N SER A 292 -8.31 8.03 -12.38
CA SER A 292 -8.39 9.49 -12.18
C SER A 292 -9.72 9.99 -11.63
N GLY A 293 -10.60 9.09 -11.16
CA GLY A 293 -11.92 9.48 -10.69
C GLY A 293 -12.80 10.01 -11.83
N PHE A 294 -13.42 11.17 -11.65
CA PHE A 294 -14.43 11.73 -12.58
C PHE A 294 -13.94 11.92 -14.03
N SER A 295 -12.65 12.08 -14.26
CA SER A 295 -12.11 12.26 -15.61
C SER A 295 -11.74 10.95 -16.31
N SER A 296 -12.04 9.79 -15.72
CA SER A 296 -11.71 8.49 -16.29
C SER A 296 -12.81 7.93 -17.19
N ARG A 297 -12.43 7.11 -18.17
CA ARG A 297 -13.38 6.48 -19.10
C ARG A 297 -14.45 5.64 -18.41
N ILE A 298 -14.05 4.85 -17.41
CA ILE A 298 -15.00 3.99 -16.66
C ILE A 298 -16.04 4.85 -15.95
N VAL A 299 -15.65 5.96 -15.31
CA VAL A 299 -16.61 6.83 -14.63
C VAL A 299 -17.52 7.52 -15.64
N LYS A 300 -16.96 8.03 -16.73
CA LYS A 300 -17.74 8.64 -17.82
C LYS A 300 -18.80 7.68 -18.36
N GLU A 301 -18.42 6.48 -18.81
CA GLU A 301 -19.31 5.50 -19.41
C GLU A 301 -20.34 4.93 -18.42
N ILE A 302 -19.86 4.56 -17.22
CA ILE A 302 -20.70 3.81 -16.26
C ILE A 302 -21.59 4.76 -15.45
N ARG A 303 -21.04 5.89 -15.01
CA ARG A 303 -21.74 6.80 -14.12
C ARG A 303 -22.45 7.93 -14.86
N GLU A 304 -21.72 8.66 -15.72
CA GLU A 304 -22.24 9.91 -16.30
C GLU A 304 -23.19 9.64 -17.46
N GLU A 305 -22.81 8.77 -18.40
CA GLU A 305 -23.59 8.53 -19.62
C GLU A 305 -24.72 7.53 -19.39
N ARG A 306 -24.48 6.46 -18.61
CA ARG A 306 -25.45 5.38 -18.43
C ARG A 306 -26.13 5.36 -17.06
N GLY A 307 -25.64 6.11 -16.07
CA GLY A 307 -26.19 6.14 -14.72
C GLY A 307 -26.28 4.77 -14.04
N LEU A 308 -25.30 3.86 -14.34
CA LEU A 308 -25.33 2.49 -13.88
C LEU A 308 -24.79 2.31 -12.47
N ALA A 309 -23.81 3.10 -12.07
CA ALA A 309 -23.16 3.01 -10.77
C ALA A 309 -22.75 4.38 -10.26
N TYR A 310 -22.83 4.58 -8.94
CA TYR A 310 -22.31 5.79 -8.30
C TYR A 310 -20.77 5.78 -8.25
N SER A 311 -20.17 4.61 -8.03
CA SER A 311 -18.73 4.41 -7.98
C SER A 311 -18.32 3.32 -8.94
N ALA A 312 -17.39 3.66 -9.85
CA ALA A 312 -16.75 2.71 -10.75
C ALA A 312 -15.28 3.11 -10.90
N TYR A 313 -14.38 2.15 -10.90
CA TYR A 313 -12.94 2.41 -10.83
C TYR A 313 -12.11 1.27 -11.40
N SER A 314 -10.83 1.56 -11.66
CA SER A 314 -9.81 0.54 -11.87
C SER A 314 -8.50 0.92 -11.18
N TYR A 315 -7.71 -0.08 -10.80
CA TYR A 315 -6.37 0.13 -10.27
C TYR A 315 -5.46 -1.07 -10.51
N PHE A 316 -4.17 -0.81 -10.53
CA PHE A 316 -3.11 -1.81 -10.39
C PHE A 316 -2.58 -1.76 -8.96
N ASN A 317 -2.50 -2.90 -8.31
CA ASN A 317 -1.82 -3.05 -7.02
C ASN A 317 -0.56 -3.88 -7.22
N ALA A 318 0.60 -3.21 -7.37
CA ALA A 318 1.87 -3.91 -7.47
C ALA A 318 2.22 -4.59 -6.14
N MET A 319 2.59 -5.85 -6.20
CA MET A 319 2.99 -6.65 -5.05
C MET A 319 4.36 -7.30 -5.34
N ARG A 320 4.93 -8.02 -4.38
CA ARG A 320 6.19 -8.74 -4.56
C ARG A 320 6.11 -9.76 -5.70
N GLN A 321 5.00 -10.47 -5.78
CA GLN A 321 4.59 -11.24 -6.96
C GLN A 321 3.50 -10.49 -7.73
N LYS A 322 3.01 -11.01 -8.86
CA LYS A 322 1.97 -10.34 -9.64
C LYS A 322 0.76 -10.00 -8.76
N GLY A 323 0.58 -8.72 -8.44
CA GLY A 323 -0.61 -8.19 -7.81
C GLY A 323 -1.72 -7.91 -8.83
N PRO A 324 -2.96 -7.63 -8.40
CA PRO A 324 -4.10 -7.55 -9.31
C PRO A 324 -4.13 -6.24 -10.10
N PHE A 325 -4.54 -6.33 -11.35
CA PHE A 325 -5.30 -5.33 -12.05
C PHE A 325 -6.77 -5.58 -11.76
N LEU A 326 -7.46 -4.62 -11.19
CA LEU A 326 -8.83 -4.76 -10.73
C LEU A 326 -9.70 -3.61 -11.23
N LEU A 327 -10.87 -3.97 -11.75
CA LEU A 327 -11.97 -3.07 -12.03
C LEU A 327 -13.11 -3.40 -11.06
N GLY A 328 -13.76 -2.39 -10.51
CA GLY A 328 -14.85 -2.58 -9.56
C GLY A 328 -15.96 -1.56 -9.74
N LEU A 329 -17.18 -1.99 -9.46
CA LEU A 329 -18.35 -1.12 -9.36
C LEU A 329 -19.39 -1.72 -8.41
N GLN A 330 -20.34 -0.89 -8.00
CA GLN A 330 -21.52 -1.28 -7.25
C GLN A 330 -22.75 -0.69 -7.94
N THR A 331 -23.71 -1.56 -8.27
CA THR A 331 -24.90 -1.18 -9.05
C THR A 331 -26.18 -1.82 -8.48
N LYS A 332 -27.35 -1.32 -8.88
CA LYS A 332 -28.63 -1.96 -8.55
C LYS A 332 -28.68 -3.37 -9.11
N ASN A 333 -29.36 -4.28 -8.42
CA ASN A 333 -29.42 -5.70 -8.79
C ASN A 333 -29.94 -5.90 -10.23
N GLU A 334 -30.99 -5.18 -10.63
CA GLU A 334 -31.59 -5.24 -11.99
C GLU A 334 -30.67 -4.67 -13.10
N ARG A 335 -29.64 -3.91 -12.75
CA ARG A 335 -28.73 -3.27 -13.72
C ARG A 335 -27.37 -3.98 -13.85
N VAL A 336 -27.16 -5.08 -13.15
CA VAL A 336 -25.84 -5.75 -13.09
C VAL A 336 -25.39 -6.26 -14.46
N ALA A 337 -26.29 -6.85 -15.25
CA ALA A 337 -25.97 -7.37 -16.59
C ALA A 337 -25.50 -6.25 -17.53
N GLU A 338 -26.23 -5.13 -17.54
CA GLU A 338 -25.88 -3.95 -18.33
C GLU A 338 -24.55 -3.33 -17.87
N ALA A 339 -24.38 -3.15 -16.55
CA ALA A 339 -23.13 -2.61 -15.97
C ALA A 339 -21.93 -3.50 -16.27
N SER A 340 -22.07 -4.82 -16.17
CA SER A 340 -21.04 -5.80 -16.52
C SER A 340 -20.64 -5.70 -17.99
N THR A 341 -21.62 -5.61 -18.90
CA THR A 341 -21.38 -5.48 -20.32
C THR A 341 -20.66 -4.18 -20.63
N ALA A 342 -21.15 -3.04 -20.13
CA ALA A 342 -20.53 -1.74 -20.34
C ALA A 342 -19.08 -1.69 -19.79
N LEU A 343 -18.81 -2.27 -18.61
CA LEU A 343 -17.47 -2.34 -18.04
C LEU A 343 -16.51 -3.16 -18.93
N LYS A 344 -16.96 -4.31 -19.42
CA LYS A 344 -16.17 -5.17 -20.32
C LYS A 344 -15.89 -4.49 -21.66
N GLU A 345 -16.89 -3.82 -22.23
CA GLU A 345 -16.77 -3.08 -23.49
C GLU A 345 -15.78 -1.93 -23.35
N THR A 346 -15.88 -1.12 -22.27
CA THR A 346 -14.94 -0.03 -21.98
C THR A 346 -13.50 -0.54 -21.88
N LEU A 347 -13.28 -1.65 -21.14
CA LEU A 347 -11.97 -2.26 -21.03
C LEU A 347 -11.47 -2.79 -22.39
N LYS A 348 -12.32 -3.50 -23.13
CA LYS A 348 -11.99 -4.05 -24.45
C LYS A 348 -11.56 -2.95 -25.42
N THR A 349 -12.35 -1.89 -25.52
CA THR A 349 -12.03 -0.72 -26.36
C THR A 349 -10.70 -0.10 -25.96
N PHE A 350 -10.47 0.07 -24.65
CA PHE A 350 -9.20 0.60 -24.17
C PHE A 350 -8.00 -0.27 -24.55
N ILE A 351 -8.11 -1.60 -24.45
CA ILE A 351 -7.05 -2.53 -24.84
C ILE A 351 -6.81 -2.50 -26.35
N THR A 352 -7.88 -2.46 -27.17
CA THR A 352 -7.76 -2.56 -28.63
C THR A 352 -7.34 -1.26 -29.30
N GLU A 353 -7.87 -0.14 -28.85
CA GLU A 353 -7.66 1.17 -29.47
C GLU A 353 -6.60 2.00 -28.75
N GLY A 354 -6.47 1.83 -27.43
CA GLY A 354 -5.63 2.66 -26.56
C GLY A 354 -6.33 3.97 -26.16
N PRO A 355 -5.60 4.87 -25.47
CA PRO A 355 -6.09 6.22 -25.16
C PRO A 355 -5.96 7.16 -26.36
N THR A 356 -6.68 8.29 -26.31
CA THR A 356 -6.50 9.41 -27.24
C THR A 356 -5.35 10.32 -26.81
N GLU A 357 -4.86 11.17 -27.73
CA GLU A 357 -3.83 12.15 -27.41
C GLU A 357 -4.30 13.14 -26.32
N GLU A 358 -5.54 13.58 -26.39
CA GLU A 358 -6.14 14.47 -25.39
C GLU A 358 -6.16 13.85 -23.99
N GLU A 359 -6.58 12.59 -23.88
CA GLU A 359 -6.58 11.85 -22.61
C GLU A 359 -5.16 11.68 -22.06
N LEU A 360 -4.19 11.36 -22.92
CA LEU A 360 -2.80 11.23 -22.50
C LEU A 360 -2.24 12.54 -21.97
N LEU A 361 -2.45 13.66 -22.68
CA LEU A 361 -1.99 14.97 -22.26
C LEU A 361 -2.65 15.42 -20.94
N ALA A 362 -3.96 15.24 -20.81
CA ALA A 362 -4.71 15.55 -19.59
C ALA A 362 -4.23 14.70 -18.41
N SER A 363 -4.02 13.40 -18.62
CA SER A 363 -3.52 12.48 -17.59
C SER A 363 -2.12 12.85 -17.11
N LYS A 364 -1.18 13.09 -18.03
CA LYS A 364 0.18 13.55 -17.70
C LYS A 364 0.17 14.87 -16.94
N LYS A 365 -0.63 15.83 -17.36
CA LYS A 365 -0.78 17.13 -16.67
C LYS A 365 -1.28 16.96 -15.24
N ASN A 366 -2.29 16.10 -15.04
CA ASN A 366 -2.86 15.80 -13.71
C ASN A 366 -1.82 15.12 -12.80
N ILE A 367 -1.16 14.06 -13.28
CA ILE A 367 -0.15 13.31 -12.51
C ILE A 367 1.01 14.23 -12.11
N ARG A 368 1.50 15.07 -13.04
CA ARG A 368 2.59 16.03 -12.77
C ARG A 368 2.17 17.08 -11.76
N GLY A 369 0.98 17.68 -11.94
CA GLY A 369 0.45 18.68 -11.01
C GLY A 369 0.24 18.15 -9.61
N GLY A 370 -0.14 16.88 -9.47
CA GLY A 370 -0.34 16.22 -8.19
C GLY A 370 0.95 15.69 -7.53
N PHE A 371 2.10 15.69 -8.23
CA PHE A 371 3.31 15.05 -7.72
C PHE A 371 3.86 15.72 -6.45
N ALA A 372 3.92 17.05 -6.42
CA ALA A 372 4.37 17.78 -5.23
C ALA A 372 3.51 17.50 -4.00
N LEU A 373 2.19 17.33 -4.18
CA LEU A 373 1.25 17.01 -3.10
C LEU A 373 1.44 15.60 -2.51
N LYS A 374 2.19 14.72 -3.18
CA LYS A 374 2.60 13.41 -2.65
C LYS A 374 3.82 13.49 -1.73
N LEU A 375 4.50 14.62 -1.68
CA LEU A 375 5.75 14.84 -0.94
C LEU A 375 5.63 15.97 0.12
N ASP A 376 4.44 16.54 0.32
CA ASP A 376 4.20 17.73 1.12
C ASP A 376 4.21 17.53 2.64
N SER A 377 4.32 16.29 3.10
CA SER A 377 4.42 15.96 4.52
C SER A 377 5.32 14.75 4.75
N ASN A 378 5.93 14.64 5.94
CA ASN A 378 6.78 13.52 6.31
C ASN A 378 6.06 12.18 6.12
N LYS A 379 4.77 12.08 6.51
CA LYS A 379 3.97 10.85 6.36
C LYS A 379 3.82 10.43 4.89
N LYS A 380 3.49 11.38 4.00
CA LYS A 380 3.38 11.10 2.56
C LYS A 380 4.73 10.76 1.96
N LEU A 381 5.78 11.52 2.33
CA LEU A 381 7.14 11.25 1.89
C LEU A 381 7.61 9.87 2.34
N MET A 382 7.39 9.50 3.60
CA MET A 382 7.69 8.15 4.11
C MET A 382 6.97 7.06 3.31
N SER A 383 5.68 7.26 3.00
CA SER A 383 4.91 6.31 2.19
C SER A 383 5.49 6.14 0.78
N VAL A 384 5.90 7.24 0.13
CA VAL A 384 6.52 7.21 -1.20
C VAL A 384 7.87 6.49 -1.15
N ILE A 385 8.72 6.81 -0.16
CA ILE A 385 10.03 6.16 0.01
C ILE A 385 9.86 4.67 0.30
N SER A 386 8.93 4.31 1.18
CA SER A 386 8.62 2.89 1.45
C SER A 386 8.23 2.15 0.18
N GLY A 387 7.39 2.75 -0.67
CA GLY A 387 7.05 2.20 -1.97
C GLY A 387 8.25 2.02 -2.92
N ILE A 388 9.16 2.99 -2.97
CA ILE A 388 10.40 2.93 -3.77
C ILE A 388 11.25 1.76 -3.31
N VAL A 389 11.50 1.67 -2.00
CA VAL A 389 12.42 0.71 -1.39
C VAL A 389 11.87 -0.72 -1.51
N VAL A 390 10.60 -0.92 -1.16
CA VAL A 390 9.93 -2.23 -1.26
C VAL A 390 9.87 -2.73 -2.69
N SER A 391 9.72 -1.80 -3.64
CA SER A 391 9.73 -2.14 -5.08
C SER A 391 11.13 -2.40 -5.64
N GLY A 392 12.21 -2.21 -4.86
CA GLY A 392 13.58 -2.35 -5.37
C GLY A 392 13.95 -1.34 -6.44
N ARG A 393 13.31 -0.17 -6.47
CA ARG A 393 13.58 0.91 -7.42
C ARG A 393 14.85 1.66 -7.00
N SER A 394 15.47 2.34 -7.97
CA SER A 394 16.60 3.23 -7.69
C SER A 394 16.23 4.30 -6.68
N LEU A 395 17.16 4.66 -5.79
CA LEU A 395 16.98 5.79 -4.85
C LEU A 395 16.87 7.15 -5.58
N ASP A 396 17.26 7.20 -6.84
CA ASP A 396 17.07 8.35 -7.73
C ASP A 396 15.66 8.42 -8.37
N TYR A 397 14.75 7.51 -7.98
CA TYR A 397 13.42 7.41 -8.56
C TYR A 397 12.61 8.71 -8.51
N LEU A 398 12.73 9.48 -7.42
CA LEU A 398 12.02 10.77 -7.30
C LEU A 398 12.47 11.77 -8.38
N ASN A 399 13.77 11.80 -8.72
CA ASN A 399 14.33 12.67 -9.75
C ASN A 399 13.88 12.27 -11.17
N THR A 400 13.71 10.97 -11.41
CA THR A 400 13.37 10.42 -12.72
C THR A 400 11.86 10.23 -12.92
N TYR A 401 11.04 10.30 -11.87
CA TYR A 401 9.61 9.99 -11.92
C TYR A 401 8.85 10.81 -12.98
N LEU A 402 9.02 12.15 -12.95
CA LEU A 402 8.31 13.04 -13.88
C LEU A 402 8.77 12.85 -15.32
N GLN A 403 10.05 12.54 -15.53
CA GLN A 403 10.57 12.21 -16.86
C GLN A 403 9.96 10.90 -17.36
N ASN A 404 9.94 9.86 -16.54
CA ASN A 404 9.32 8.59 -16.90
C ASN A 404 7.82 8.72 -17.23
N ILE A 405 7.08 9.61 -16.53
CA ILE A 405 5.69 9.93 -16.90
C ILE A 405 5.63 10.64 -18.26
N ASN A 406 6.54 11.58 -18.53
CA ASN A 406 6.57 12.30 -19.81
C ASN A 406 6.90 11.38 -20.99
N ASP A 407 7.73 10.37 -20.79
CA ASP A 407 8.19 9.45 -21.83
C ASP A 407 7.13 8.40 -22.23
N VAL A 408 6.05 8.27 -21.43
CA VAL A 408 4.94 7.39 -21.79
C VAL A 408 4.26 7.88 -23.06
N THR A 409 4.03 7.00 -24.02
CA THR A 409 3.37 7.28 -25.31
C THR A 409 2.06 6.51 -25.45
N LEU A 410 1.21 6.92 -26.41
CA LEU A 410 0.00 6.15 -26.77
C LEU A 410 0.35 4.69 -27.12
N THR A 411 1.41 4.52 -27.90
CA THR A 411 1.89 3.18 -28.33
C THR A 411 2.33 2.35 -27.12
N SER A 412 3.11 2.93 -26.17
CA SER A 412 3.57 2.19 -25.00
C SER A 412 2.42 1.77 -24.07
N ILE A 413 1.38 2.60 -23.93
CA ILE A 413 0.19 2.24 -23.16
C ILE A 413 -0.58 1.11 -23.82
N LYS A 414 -0.89 1.26 -25.11
CA LYS A 414 -1.62 0.26 -25.88
C LYS A 414 -0.89 -1.09 -25.86
N ASP A 415 0.39 -1.10 -26.17
CA ASP A 415 1.23 -2.31 -26.16
C ASP A 415 1.25 -2.97 -24.76
N ALA A 416 1.47 -2.19 -23.70
CA ALA A 416 1.50 -2.73 -22.34
C ALA A 416 0.15 -3.36 -21.95
N PHE A 417 -0.97 -2.71 -22.24
CA PHE A 417 -2.29 -3.27 -21.95
C PHE A 417 -2.58 -4.53 -22.78
N GLN A 418 -2.25 -4.54 -24.06
CA GLN A 418 -2.44 -5.72 -24.92
C GLN A 418 -1.63 -6.93 -24.47
N ARG A 419 -0.39 -6.73 -24.03
CA ARG A 419 0.48 -7.83 -23.56
C ARG A 419 0.12 -8.32 -22.16
N ARG A 420 -0.38 -7.42 -21.30
CA ARG A 420 -0.50 -7.70 -19.86
C ARG A 420 -1.92 -7.96 -19.40
N VAL A 421 -2.93 -7.48 -20.08
CA VAL A 421 -4.33 -7.61 -19.70
C VAL A 421 -5.08 -8.47 -20.70
N ASP A 422 -5.10 -9.78 -20.44
CA ASP A 422 -5.83 -10.75 -21.25
C ASP A 422 -7.21 -11.01 -20.64
N MET A 423 -8.25 -10.44 -21.25
CA MET A 423 -9.64 -10.59 -20.79
C MET A 423 -10.12 -12.05 -20.78
N LYS A 424 -9.50 -12.94 -21.56
CA LYS A 424 -9.81 -14.38 -21.58
C LYS A 424 -9.31 -15.12 -20.34
N LYS A 425 -8.54 -14.46 -19.50
CA LYS A 425 -7.98 -15.01 -18.25
C LYS A 425 -8.48 -14.27 -16.99
N MET A 426 -9.32 -13.25 -17.17
CA MET A 426 -9.84 -12.47 -16.06
C MET A 426 -10.97 -13.19 -15.32
N VAL A 427 -11.03 -12.95 -14.02
CA VAL A 427 -12.07 -13.45 -13.13
C VAL A 427 -13.07 -12.33 -12.83
N MET A 428 -14.36 -12.60 -13.02
CA MET A 428 -15.43 -11.75 -12.56
C MET A 428 -16.12 -12.36 -11.36
N VAL A 429 -16.26 -11.58 -10.32
CA VAL A 429 -17.04 -11.95 -9.12
C VAL A 429 -18.14 -10.94 -8.92
N THR A 430 -19.35 -11.44 -8.71
CA THR A 430 -20.51 -10.64 -8.30
C THR A 430 -21.05 -11.16 -6.97
N VAL A 431 -21.38 -10.23 -6.05
CA VAL A 431 -22.03 -10.54 -4.77
C VAL A 431 -23.21 -9.61 -4.58
N GLY A 432 -24.39 -10.16 -4.48
CA GLY A 432 -25.66 -9.43 -4.37
C GLY A 432 -26.85 -10.31 -4.71
N ASN A 433 -28.04 -9.73 -4.65
CA ASN A 433 -29.26 -10.41 -5.03
C ASN A 433 -29.57 -10.12 -6.51
N SER A 434 -28.89 -10.81 -7.42
CA SER A 434 -29.06 -10.59 -8.86
C SER A 434 -29.24 -11.90 -9.61
N ASP A 435 -30.14 -11.88 -10.59
CA ASP A 435 -30.41 -13.01 -11.50
C ASP A 435 -29.35 -13.17 -12.61
N ILE A 436 -28.09 -12.74 -12.38
CA ILE A 436 -27.01 -13.11 -13.31
C ILE A 436 -26.75 -14.61 -13.17
N LYS A 437 -27.72 -15.38 -13.60
CA LYS A 437 -27.54 -16.80 -13.82
C LYS A 437 -26.91 -16.97 -15.20
N LYS A 438 -25.63 -17.41 -15.15
CA LYS A 438 -24.79 -18.05 -16.19
C LYS A 438 -24.55 -17.29 -17.49
#